data_c604451882ad7c0f6c741c3949570645
#
_entry.id   c604451882ad7c0f6c741c3949570645
#
_cell.length_a   1.000
_cell.length_b   1.000
_cell.length_c   1.000
_cell.angle_alpha   90.00
_cell.angle_beta   90.00
_cell.angle_gamma   90.00
#
_symmetry.space_group_name_H-M   'P 1'
#
loop_
_entity.id
_entity.type
_entity.pdbx_description
1 polymer ?
#
loop_
_entity_poly.entity_id
_entity_poly.type
_entity_poly.pdbx_seq_one_letter_code
_entity_poly.pdbx_strand_id
1 'polypeptide(L)'
;MRGGPAKAAILGSGMTGLISGSSIANTVTTGTFTIPIMKKTGFSKEKAGAIEVSSSVNGQIMPPVMGAAAFVMASFIGVTYFEIVKHAFLPAIISYIALFYISHLEALKLNLKGMDEADAVSYTHLTLPTKA
;
A
#
# COMPACT_ATOMS: atom_id res chain seq x y z
N MET A 1 4.86 10.30 -14.10
CA MET A 1 4.25 8.95 -14.32
C MET A 1 2.75 9.02 -14.10
N ARG A 2 1.92 8.50 -15.01
CA ARG A 2 0.46 8.44 -14.82
C ARG A 2 0.14 7.55 -13.61
N GLY A 3 -0.71 8.04 -12.71
CA GLY A 3 -1.03 7.34 -11.47
C GLY A 3 0.11 7.20 -10.47
N GLY A 4 1.13 8.06 -10.56
CA GLY A 4 2.29 8.04 -9.65
C GLY A 4 1.93 7.97 -8.16
N PRO A 5 1.04 8.84 -7.66
CA PRO A 5 0.65 8.82 -6.26
C PRO A 5 -0.01 7.53 -5.79
N ALA A 6 -0.85 6.89 -6.62
CA ALA A 6 -1.41 5.59 -6.27
C ALA A 6 -0.33 4.51 -6.18
N LYS A 7 0.64 4.53 -7.10
CA LYS A 7 1.77 3.59 -7.09
C LYS A 7 2.68 3.81 -5.88
N ALA A 8 2.96 5.07 -5.55
CA ALA A 8 3.71 5.42 -4.35
C ALA A 8 2.98 5.01 -3.07
N ALA A 9 1.65 5.18 -3.03
CA ALA A 9 0.82 4.71 -1.93
C ALA A 9 0.88 3.19 -1.78
N ILE A 10 0.79 2.43 -2.88
CA ILE A 10 0.88 0.96 -2.86
C ILE A 10 2.22 0.51 -2.29
N LEU A 11 3.31 1.09 -2.75
CA LEU A 11 4.65 0.75 -2.26
C LEU A 11 4.85 1.18 -0.80
N GLY A 12 4.52 2.42 -0.47
CA GLY A 12 4.69 2.96 0.88
C GLY A 12 3.82 2.23 1.91
N SER A 13 2.54 2.06 1.62
CA SER A 13 1.62 1.32 2.50
C SER A 13 1.99 -0.16 2.57
N GLY A 14 2.44 -0.73 1.46
CA GLY A 14 2.95 -2.10 1.44
C GLY A 14 4.17 -2.30 2.34
N MET A 15 5.16 -1.41 2.25
CA MET A 15 6.37 -1.46 3.09
C MET A 15 6.08 -1.29 4.57
N THR A 16 5.20 -0.36 4.93
CA THR A 16 4.79 -0.18 6.33
C THR A 16 3.96 -1.37 6.83
N GLY A 17 3.12 -1.94 5.97
CA GLY A 17 2.38 -3.15 6.25
C GLY A 17 3.25 -4.38 6.53
N LEU A 18 4.37 -4.51 5.82
CA LEU A 18 5.39 -5.54 6.06
C LEU A 18 5.90 -5.54 7.51
N ILE A 19 6.05 -4.36 8.09
CA ILE A 19 6.61 -4.18 9.44
C ILE A 19 5.50 -4.26 10.49
N SER A 20 4.35 -3.62 10.23
CA SER A 20 3.26 -3.55 11.20
C SER A 20 2.51 -4.87 11.38
N GLY A 21 2.43 -5.68 10.32
CA GLY A 21 1.66 -6.93 10.31
C GLY A 21 0.16 -6.75 10.56
N SER A 22 -0.35 -5.51 10.56
CA SER A 22 -1.76 -5.16 10.79
C SER A 22 -2.28 -4.25 9.69
N SER A 23 -3.17 -4.78 8.87
CA SER A 23 -3.79 -4.00 7.79
C SER A 23 -4.61 -2.83 8.31
N ILE A 24 -5.28 -3.00 9.44
CA ILE A 24 -6.11 -1.94 10.05
C ILE A 24 -5.23 -0.78 10.52
N ALA A 25 -4.21 -1.08 11.33
CA ALA A 25 -3.27 -0.06 11.82
C ALA A 25 -2.56 0.63 10.65
N ASN A 26 -2.16 -0.14 9.64
CA ASN A 26 -1.49 0.38 8.46
C ASN A 26 -2.39 1.32 7.66
N THR A 27 -3.64 0.91 7.38
CA THR A 27 -4.62 1.75 6.66
C THR A 27 -4.88 3.07 7.39
N VAL A 28 -5.01 3.05 8.70
CA VAL A 28 -5.22 4.27 9.49
C VAL A 28 -3.99 5.17 9.45
N THR A 29 -2.80 4.60 9.57
CA THR A 29 -1.56 5.37 9.63
C THR A 29 -1.18 5.95 8.26
N THR A 30 -1.10 5.11 7.23
CA THR A 30 -0.67 5.54 5.88
C THR A 30 -1.78 6.22 5.12
N GLY A 31 -3.03 5.79 5.30
CA GLY A 31 -4.19 6.33 4.60
C GLY A 31 -4.46 7.80 4.90
N THR A 32 -4.07 8.30 6.07
CA THR A 32 -4.18 9.74 6.40
C THR A 32 -3.40 10.61 5.43
N PHE A 33 -2.32 10.10 4.86
CA PHE A 33 -1.48 10.81 3.88
C PHE A 33 -1.78 10.41 2.44
N THR A 34 -1.90 9.12 2.19
CA THR A 34 -2.00 8.58 0.82
C THR A 34 -3.35 8.87 0.19
N ILE A 35 -4.46 8.76 0.93
CA ILE A 35 -5.80 9.01 0.41
C ILE A 35 -5.97 10.47 -0.05
N PRO A 36 -5.61 11.50 0.74
CA PRO A 36 -5.67 12.88 0.27
C PRO A 36 -4.83 13.15 -0.96
N ILE A 37 -3.63 12.55 -1.05
CA ILE A 37 -2.74 12.71 -2.21
C ILE A 37 -3.37 12.09 -3.46
N MET A 38 -3.89 10.87 -3.37
CA MET A 38 -4.60 10.22 -4.48
C MET A 38 -5.82 11.01 -4.93
N LYS A 39 -6.58 11.59 -4.00
CA LYS A 39 -7.73 12.45 -4.34
C LYS A 39 -7.32 13.71 -5.10
N LYS A 40 -6.22 14.35 -4.71
CA LYS A 40 -5.71 15.54 -5.43
C LYS A 40 -5.29 15.24 -6.86
N THR A 41 -4.87 14.01 -7.14
CA THR A 41 -4.49 13.59 -8.49
C THR A 41 -5.65 13.12 -9.35
N GLY A 42 -6.87 13.11 -8.81
CA GLY A 42 -8.09 12.83 -9.55
C GLY A 42 -8.74 11.47 -9.31
N PHE A 43 -8.25 10.70 -8.34
CA PHE A 43 -8.95 9.50 -7.88
C PHE A 43 -10.18 9.87 -7.05
N SER A 44 -11.28 9.13 -7.22
CA SER A 44 -12.44 9.28 -6.34
C SER A 44 -12.11 8.81 -4.92
N LYS A 45 -12.90 9.24 -3.93
CA LYS A 45 -12.72 8.86 -2.53
C LYS A 45 -12.74 7.34 -2.34
N GLU A 46 -13.66 6.69 -3.01
CA GLU A 46 -13.88 5.25 -2.96
C GLU A 46 -12.68 4.49 -3.54
N LYS A 47 -12.17 4.93 -4.68
CA LYS A 47 -11.01 4.32 -5.33
C LYS A 47 -9.73 4.54 -4.55
N ALA A 48 -9.51 5.74 -4.02
CA ALA A 48 -8.37 6.03 -3.17
C ALA A 48 -8.39 5.18 -1.89
N GLY A 49 -9.55 5.07 -1.24
CA GLY A 49 -9.74 4.21 -0.09
C GLY A 49 -9.53 2.72 -0.42
N ALA A 50 -10.07 2.26 -1.54
CA ALA A 50 -9.90 0.87 -1.98
C ALA A 50 -8.43 0.51 -2.26
N ILE A 51 -7.68 1.39 -2.91
CA ILE A 51 -6.24 1.19 -3.18
C ILE A 51 -5.47 1.12 -1.86
N GLU A 52 -5.75 2.02 -0.92
CA GLU A 52 -5.08 2.05 0.38
C GLU A 52 -5.35 0.79 1.21
N VAL A 53 -6.62 0.40 1.34
CA VAL A 53 -7.00 -0.81 2.08
C VAL A 53 -6.39 -2.06 1.44
N SER A 54 -6.46 -2.18 0.11
CA SER A 54 -5.87 -3.33 -0.60
C SER A 54 -4.36 -3.39 -0.44
N SER A 55 -3.69 -2.24 -0.44
CA SER A 55 -2.24 -2.16 -0.21
C SER A 55 -1.86 -2.58 1.21
N SER A 56 -2.65 -2.15 2.19
CA SER A 56 -2.44 -2.50 3.60
C SER A 56 -2.66 -3.99 3.85
N VAL A 57 -3.69 -4.58 3.24
CA VAL A 57 -3.95 -6.02 3.32
C VAL A 57 -2.83 -6.82 2.66
N ASN A 58 -2.37 -6.39 1.49
CA ASN A 58 -1.23 -7.02 0.83
C ASN A 58 0.05 -6.94 1.68
N GLY A 59 0.29 -5.83 2.37
CA GLY A 59 1.39 -5.69 3.31
C GLY A 59 1.34 -6.72 4.43
N GLN A 60 0.15 -6.99 4.96
CA GLN A 60 -0.05 -7.96 6.03
C GLN A 60 0.24 -9.40 5.63
N ILE A 61 0.08 -9.75 4.37
CA ILE A 61 0.36 -11.12 3.87
C ILE A 61 1.77 -11.28 3.30
N MET A 62 2.50 -10.18 3.15
CA MET A 62 3.85 -10.20 2.59
C MET A 62 4.87 -10.61 3.66
N PRO A 63 5.71 -11.62 3.38
CA PRO A 63 6.87 -11.93 4.22
C PRO A 63 7.83 -10.74 4.34
N PRO A 64 8.64 -10.64 5.42
CA PRO A 64 8.91 -11.68 6.40
C PRO A 64 8.04 -11.67 7.64
N VAL A 65 7.42 -10.52 8.02
CA VAL A 65 6.74 -10.41 9.32
C VAL A 65 5.34 -11.01 9.27
N MET A 66 4.59 -10.72 8.19
CA MET A 66 3.21 -11.17 8.03
C MET A 66 2.32 -10.77 9.22
N GLY A 67 1.03 -11.02 9.15
CA GLY A 67 0.13 -10.77 10.27
C GLY A 67 0.07 -11.95 11.26
N ALA A 68 -0.57 -11.73 12.40
CA ALA A 68 -0.77 -12.75 13.44
C ALA A 68 -1.37 -14.06 12.91
N ALA A 69 -2.17 -13.98 11.84
CA ALA A 69 -2.76 -15.15 11.20
C ALA A 69 -1.72 -16.19 10.73
N ALA A 70 -0.53 -15.75 10.31
CA ALA A 70 0.52 -16.66 9.87
C ALA A 70 1.07 -17.52 11.04
N PHE A 71 1.18 -16.94 12.23
CA PHE A 71 1.58 -17.69 13.43
C PHE A 71 0.52 -18.70 13.85
N VAL A 72 -0.73 -18.28 13.81
CA VAL A 72 -1.87 -19.18 14.10
C VAL A 72 -1.91 -20.32 13.09
N MET A 73 -1.73 -20.02 11.81
CA MET A 73 -1.69 -21.03 10.75
C MET A 73 -0.55 -22.05 10.96
N ALA A 74 0.64 -21.58 11.27
CA ALA A 74 1.78 -22.44 11.57
C ALA A 74 1.47 -23.40 12.72
N SER A 75 0.85 -22.91 13.80
CA SER A 75 0.44 -23.73 14.95
C SER A 75 -0.61 -24.77 14.61
N PHE A 76 -1.62 -24.40 13.80
CA PHE A 76 -2.69 -25.34 13.43
C PHE A 76 -2.23 -26.44 12.47
N ILE A 77 -1.36 -26.11 11.53
CA ILE A 77 -0.86 -27.06 10.53
C ILE A 77 0.30 -27.88 11.08
N GLY A 78 0.95 -27.41 12.15
CA GLY A 78 2.10 -28.09 12.76
C GLY A 78 3.38 -27.95 11.93
N VAL A 79 3.52 -26.85 11.18
CA VAL A 79 4.72 -26.52 10.38
C VAL A 79 5.46 -25.34 11.00
N THR A 80 6.71 -25.16 10.61
CA THR A 80 7.47 -24.00 11.05
C THR A 80 6.97 -22.72 10.41
N TYR A 81 7.08 -21.59 11.11
CA TYR A 81 6.75 -20.27 10.55
C TYR A 81 7.48 -19.99 9.24
N PHE A 82 8.73 -20.46 9.14
CA PHE A 82 9.54 -20.28 7.94
C PHE A 82 8.98 -21.02 6.71
N GLU A 83 8.32 -22.14 6.91
CA GLU A 83 7.61 -22.83 5.82
C GLU A 83 6.39 -22.03 5.35
N ILE A 84 5.63 -21.45 6.27
CA ILE A 84 4.53 -20.54 5.90
C ILE A 84 5.06 -19.37 5.07
N VAL A 85 6.17 -18.75 5.51
CA VAL A 85 6.81 -17.64 4.78
C VAL A 85 7.18 -18.02 3.34
N LYS A 86 7.81 -19.18 3.15
CA LYS A 86 8.17 -19.66 1.81
C LYS A 86 6.96 -19.81 0.88
N HIS A 87 5.90 -20.40 1.38
CA HIS A 87 4.70 -20.65 0.58
C HIS A 87 3.87 -19.38 0.36
N ALA A 88 3.88 -18.44 1.29
CA ALA A 88 3.19 -17.17 1.17
C ALA A 88 3.86 -16.19 0.21
N PHE A 89 5.16 -16.35 -0.06
CA PHE A 89 5.94 -15.41 -0.85
C PHE A 89 5.41 -15.23 -2.28
N LEU A 90 5.15 -16.34 -2.97
CA LEU A 90 4.66 -16.31 -4.35
C LEU A 90 3.26 -15.68 -4.48
N PRO A 91 2.24 -16.10 -3.71
CA PRO A 91 0.93 -15.45 -3.72
C PRO A 91 0.98 -13.95 -3.39
N ALA A 92 1.82 -13.56 -2.43
CA ALA A 92 1.99 -12.16 -2.06
C ALA A 92 2.53 -11.32 -3.23
N ILE A 93 3.56 -11.79 -3.92
CA ILE A 93 4.13 -11.09 -5.09
C ILE A 93 3.08 -10.96 -6.19
N ILE A 94 2.36 -12.03 -6.50
CA ILE A 94 1.31 -12.01 -7.54
C ILE A 94 0.24 -10.98 -7.18
N SER A 95 -0.19 -10.93 -5.92
CA SER A 95 -1.17 -9.98 -5.42
C SER A 95 -0.70 -8.52 -5.55
N TYR A 96 0.57 -8.24 -5.24
CA TYR A 96 1.14 -6.90 -5.43
C TYR A 96 1.22 -6.49 -6.90
N ILE A 97 1.65 -7.38 -7.77
CA ILE A 97 1.70 -7.13 -9.22
C ILE A 97 0.29 -6.83 -9.74
N ALA A 98 -0.69 -7.63 -9.34
CA ALA A 98 -2.09 -7.44 -9.73
C ALA A 98 -2.62 -6.07 -9.26
N LEU A 99 -2.41 -5.71 -8.00
CA LEU A 99 -2.84 -4.43 -7.45
C LEU A 99 -2.18 -3.25 -8.16
N PHE A 100 -0.88 -3.35 -8.42
CA PHE A 100 -0.12 -2.33 -9.13
C PHE A 100 -0.62 -2.14 -10.57
N TYR A 101 -0.91 -3.25 -11.24
CA TYR A 101 -1.42 -3.25 -12.60
C TYR A 101 -2.84 -2.68 -12.68
N ILE A 102 -3.74 -3.11 -11.78
CA ILE A 102 -5.12 -2.60 -11.70
C ILE A 102 -5.12 -1.08 -11.43
N SER A 103 -4.30 -0.63 -10.49
CA SER A 103 -4.18 0.80 -10.18
C SER A 103 -3.64 1.60 -11.38
N HIS A 104 -2.75 1.00 -12.18
CA HIS A 104 -2.25 1.61 -13.40
C HIS A 104 -3.34 1.72 -14.47
N LEU A 105 -4.10 0.66 -14.70
CA LEU A 105 -5.22 0.67 -15.65
C LEU A 105 -6.28 1.68 -15.25
N GLU A 106 -6.59 1.77 -13.96
CA GLU A 106 -7.56 2.74 -13.46
C GLU A 106 -7.10 4.19 -13.67
N ALA A 107 -5.80 4.46 -13.46
CA ALA A 107 -5.22 5.77 -13.75
C ALA A 107 -5.26 6.11 -15.26
N LEU A 108 -5.07 5.13 -16.14
CA LEU A 108 -5.22 5.30 -17.58
C LEU A 108 -6.68 5.58 -17.98
N LYS A 109 -7.62 4.80 -17.42
CA LYS A 109 -9.05 4.95 -17.67
C LYS A 109 -9.57 6.33 -17.28
N LEU A 110 -9.10 6.86 -16.17
CA LEU A 110 -9.43 8.19 -15.68
C LEU A 110 -8.64 9.30 -16.36
N ASN A 111 -7.72 8.96 -17.28
CA ASN A 111 -6.83 9.89 -17.97
C ASN A 111 -6.06 10.83 -17.01
N LEU A 112 -5.63 10.28 -15.87
CA LEU A 112 -4.94 11.05 -14.86
C LEU A 112 -3.55 11.46 -15.34
N LYS A 113 -3.25 12.74 -15.17
CA LYS A 113 -1.89 13.26 -15.32
C LYS A 113 -1.09 12.93 -14.07
N GLY A 114 0.23 12.80 -14.19
CA GLY A 114 1.10 12.72 -13.03
C GLY A 114 1.01 14.00 -12.19
N MET A 115 1.45 13.94 -10.93
CA MET A 115 1.62 15.13 -10.11
C MET A 115 2.62 16.08 -10.75
N ASP A 116 2.33 17.38 -10.72
CA ASP A 116 3.28 18.41 -11.11
C ASP A 116 4.49 18.38 -10.13
N GLU A 117 5.66 18.72 -10.66
CA GLU A 117 6.92 18.65 -9.91
C GLU A 117 6.89 19.50 -8.63
N ALA A 118 6.20 20.64 -8.66
CA ALA A 118 6.02 21.52 -7.51
C ALA A 118 5.21 20.86 -6.39
N ASP A 119 4.17 20.10 -6.71
CA ASP A 119 3.36 19.37 -5.74
C ASP A 119 4.11 18.17 -5.16
N ALA A 120 4.89 17.47 -5.98
CA ALA A 120 5.73 16.36 -5.52
C ALA A 120 6.78 16.83 -4.47
N VAL A 121 7.40 17.97 -4.70
CA VAL A 121 8.37 18.57 -3.76
C VAL A 121 7.70 18.99 -2.46
N SER A 122 6.49 19.54 -2.51
CA SER A 122 5.74 19.95 -1.33
C SER A 122 5.45 18.78 -0.38
N TYR A 123 5.25 17.57 -0.90
CA TYR A 123 4.99 16.38 -0.10
C TYR A 123 6.25 15.68 0.43
N THR A 124 7.38 15.80 -0.24
CA THR A 124 8.65 15.30 0.24
C THR A 124 9.26 16.17 1.34
N HIS A 125 8.88 17.43 1.41
CA HIS A 125 9.28 18.39 2.45
C HIS A 125 8.19 18.62 3.52
N LEU A 126 7.33 17.66 3.75
CA LEU A 126 6.29 17.71 4.79
C LEU A 126 6.84 17.53 6.20
N THR A 127 8.04 18.03 6.42
CA THR A 127 8.61 18.30 7.71
C THR A 127 8.67 19.79 7.88
N LEU A 128 7.78 20.31 8.67
CA LEU A 128 7.73 21.64 9.24
C LEU A 128 6.75 22.61 8.53
N PRO A 129 5.71 23.01 9.22
CA PRO A 129 5.13 24.30 9.01
C PRO A 129 6.13 25.35 9.55
N THR A 130 7.11 25.67 8.74
CA THR A 130 7.82 26.92 8.96
C THR A 130 6.99 28.00 8.33
N LYS A 131 6.00 28.45 9.10
CA LYS A 131 5.67 29.86 9.09
C LYS A 131 4.95 30.25 10.37
N ALA A 132 5.74 30.85 11.12
CA ALA A 132 5.26 32.00 11.79
C ALA A 132 4.56 32.95 10.79
#